data_7f4c33d68410b940acf6d0052266d074
#
_entry.id   7f4c33d68410b940acf6d0052266d074
#
_cell.length_a   1.000
_cell.length_b   1.000
_cell.length_c   1.000
_cell.angle_alpha   90.00
_cell.angle_beta   90.00
_cell.angle_gamma   90.00
#
_symmetry.space_group_name_H-M   'P 1'
#
loop_
_entity.id
_entity.type
_entity.pdbx_description
1 polymer ?
#
loop_
_entity_poly.entity_id
_entity_poly.type
_entity_poly.pdbx_seq_one_letter_code
_entity_poly.pdbx_strand_id
1 'polypeptide(L)'
;MNTETATRRRDQRLRKRLLQVLDAAKIRPEAGWASGRFLYDVVDGALPGGQEFESDDHFAALMRDLVSSGYVEERDDRRYQWQRQTIDSTSYRVTAKGTMLLVEELPADPLVEDARRKKA
;
A
#
# COMPACT_ATOMS: atom_id res chain seq x y z
N MET A 1 -2.22 5.92 25.77
CA MET A 1 -1.58 5.41 24.54
C MET A 1 -0.75 6.53 23.92
N ASN A 2 0.51 6.27 23.64
CA ASN A 2 1.34 7.32 23.09
C ASN A 2 1.09 7.49 21.57
N THR A 3 1.53 8.63 21.04
CA THR A 3 1.33 8.98 19.63
C THR A 3 2.02 7.99 18.69
N GLU A 4 3.19 7.48 19.07
CA GLU A 4 3.92 6.52 18.23
C GLU A 4 3.16 5.22 18.02
N THR A 5 2.51 4.71 19.07
CA THR A 5 1.71 3.48 18.95
C THR A 5 0.52 3.69 18.05
N ALA A 6 -0.17 4.83 18.19
CA ALA A 6 -1.32 5.15 17.34
C ALA A 6 -0.90 5.31 15.88
N THR A 7 0.23 5.98 15.62
CA THR A 7 0.78 6.15 14.27
C THR A 7 1.14 4.81 13.64
N ARG A 8 1.80 3.93 14.42
CA ARG A 8 2.16 2.60 13.92
C ARG A 8 0.94 1.79 13.51
N ARG A 9 -0.10 1.80 14.34
CA ARG A 9 -1.34 1.07 14.04
C ARG A 9 -2.03 1.61 12.79
N ARG A 10 -2.04 2.92 12.66
CA ARG A 10 -2.59 3.58 11.48
C ARG A 10 -1.83 3.12 10.23
N ASP A 11 -0.51 3.14 10.28
CA ASP A 11 0.32 2.78 9.13
C ASP A 11 0.16 1.29 8.79
N GLN A 12 0.07 0.41 9.77
CA GLN A 12 -0.21 -1.01 9.55
C GLN A 12 -1.54 -1.20 8.83
N ARG A 13 -2.56 -0.47 9.25
CA ARG A 13 -3.89 -0.53 8.64
C ARG A 13 -3.87 0.00 7.21
N LEU A 14 -3.16 1.10 6.98
CA LEU A 14 -3.04 1.69 5.65
C LEU A 14 -2.31 0.76 4.69
N ARG A 15 -1.21 0.13 5.12
CA ARG A 15 -0.49 -0.84 4.30
C ARG A 15 -1.39 -2.01 3.92
N LYS A 16 -2.20 -2.51 4.85
CA LYS A 16 -3.14 -3.59 4.55
C LYS A 16 -4.16 -3.16 3.50
N ARG A 17 -4.73 -1.96 3.63
CA ARG A 17 -5.69 -1.45 2.65
C ARG A 17 -5.07 -1.29 1.28
N LEU A 18 -3.85 -0.80 1.20
CA LEU A 18 -3.14 -0.67 -0.06
C LEU A 18 -2.95 -2.03 -0.73
N LEU A 19 -2.56 -3.04 0.03
CA LEU A 19 -2.44 -4.41 -0.48
C LEU A 19 -3.78 -4.94 -0.98
N GLN A 20 -4.85 -4.71 -0.23
CA GLN A 20 -6.19 -5.18 -0.60
C GLN A 20 -6.67 -4.54 -1.90
N VAL A 21 -6.44 -3.24 -2.09
CA VAL A 21 -6.81 -2.54 -3.32
C VAL A 21 -6.01 -3.09 -4.50
N LEU A 22 -4.70 -3.31 -4.32
CA LEU A 22 -3.86 -3.87 -5.36
C LEU A 22 -4.23 -5.31 -5.69
N ASP A 23 -4.58 -6.12 -4.69
CA ASP A 23 -5.00 -7.49 -4.91
C ASP A 23 -6.31 -7.54 -5.73
N ALA A 24 -7.24 -6.64 -5.43
CA ALA A 24 -8.46 -6.51 -6.23
C ALA A 24 -8.16 -6.06 -7.66
N ALA A 25 -7.15 -5.20 -7.84
CA ALA A 25 -6.78 -4.67 -9.15
C ALA A 25 -6.08 -5.69 -10.05
N LYS A 26 -5.56 -6.79 -9.51
CA LYS A 26 -4.79 -7.77 -10.30
C LYS A 26 -5.60 -8.41 -11.42
N ILE A 27 -6.93 -8.34 -11.36
CA ILE A 27 -7.80 -8.87 -12.42
C ILE A 27 -8.02 -7.88 -13.56
N ARG A 28 -7.43 -6.70 -13.50
CA ARG A 28 -7.59 -5.69 -14.56
C ARG A 28 -6.79 -6.04 -15.81
N PRO A 29 -7.23 -5.54 -17.00
CA PRO A 29 -6.53 -5.83 -18.26
C PRO A 29 -5.06 -5.41 -18.29
N GLU A 30 -4.67 -4.42 -17.48
CA GLU A 30 -3.30 -3.91 -17.43
C GLU A 30 -2.40 -4.72 -16.49
N ALA A 31 -2.68 -6.00 -16.31
CA ALA A 31 -1.89 -6.91 -15.49
C ALA A 31 -1.79 -6.49 -14.03
N GLY A 32 -2.80 -5.78 -13.54
CA GLY A 32 -2.88 -5.40 -12.13
C GLY A 32 -2.07 -4.17 -11.74
N TRP A 33 -1.46 -3.46 -12.68
CA TRP A 33 -0.74 -2.22 -12.38
C TRP A 33 -1.74 -1.09 -12.07
N ALA A 34 -1.49 -0.38 -10.99
CA ALA A 34 -2.29 0.77 -10.58
C ALA A 34 -1.37 1.92 -10.24
N SER A 35 -1.72 3.14 -10.69
CA SER A 35 -0.91 4.32 -10.41
C SER A 35 -0.94 4.67 -8.92
N GLY A 36 0.14 5.28 -8.44
CA GLY A 36 0.20 5.75 -7.07
C GLY A 36 -0.90 6.73 -6.74
N ARG A 37 -1.22 7.63 -7.67
CA ARG A 37 -2.31 8.60 -7.46
C ARG A 37 -3.66 7.90 -7.29
N PHE A 38 -3.94 6.89 -8.11
CA PHE A 38 -5.17 6.13 -7.99
C PHE A 38 -5.27 5.45 -6.62
N LEU A 39 -4.19 4.79 -6.19
CA LEU A 39 -4.15 4.11 -4.88
C LEU A 39 -4.34 5.11 -3.74
N TYR A 40 -3.66 6.24 -3.83
CA TYR A 40 -3.78 7.30 -2.83
C TYR A 40 -5.24 7.74 -2.69
N ASP A 41 -5.87 8.08 -3.81
CA ASP A 41 -7.22 8.61 -3.81
C ASP A 41 -8.24 7.59 -3.30
N VAL A 42 -8.10 6.33 -3.68
CA VAL A 42 -9.02 5.27 -3.26
C VAL A 42 -8.93 5.04 -1.75
N VAL A 43 -7.72 4.91 -1.23
CA VAL A 43 -7.53 4.61 0.20
C VAL A 43 -7.81 5.85 1.06
N ASP A 44 -7.34 7.02 0.62
CA ASP A 44 -7.53 8.26 1.36
C ASP A 44 -9.01 8.64 1.45
N GLY A 45 -9.77 8.36 0.40
CA GLY A 45 -11.19 8.69 0.35
C GLY A 45 -12.12 7.63 0.92
N ALA A 46 -11.58 6.54 1.47
CA ALA A 46 -12.40 5.42 1.94
C ALA A 46 -13.22 5.73 3.20
N LEU A 47 -12.77 6.71 4.00
CA LEU A 47 -13.48 7.11 5.21
C LEU A 47 -14.13 8.48 5.03
N PRO A 48 -15.25 8.74 5.74
CA PRO A 48 -15.85 10.06 5.75
C PRO A 48 -14.83 11.09 6.25
N GLY A 49 -14.70 12.18 5.52
CA GLY A 49 -13.75 13.24 5.85
C GLY A 49 -12.39 13.11 5.17
N GLY A 50 -12.06 11.95 4.62
CA GLY A 50 -10.81 11.73 3.89
C GLY A 50 -9.56 11.89 4.75
N GLN A 51 -8.42 12.09 4.11
CA GLN A 51 -7.14 12.41 4.74
C GLN A 51 -6.58 11.33 5.66
N GLU A 52 -6.54 10.12 5.16
CA GLU A 52 -5.83 9.03 5.85
C GLU A 52 -4.31 9.21 5.76
N PHE A 53 -3.81 9.72 4.62
CA PHE A 53 -2.39 9.99 4.46
C PHE A 53 -2.06 11.43 4.85
N GLU A 54 -0.92 11.61 5.52
CA GLU A 54 -0.46 12.94 5.91
C GLU A 54 0.01 13.76 4.70
N SER A 55 0.56 13.08 3.70
CA SER A 55 1.14 13.72 2.52
C SER A 55 1.44 12.66 1.46
N ASP A 56 1.83 13.11 0.27
CA ASP A 56 2.33 12.21 -0.77
C ASP A 56 3.56 11.45 -0.30
N ASP A 57 4.42 12.09 0.49
CA ASP A 57 5.62 11.45 1.02
C ASP A 57 5.28 10.34 2.02
N HIS A 58 4.27 10.53 2.83
CA HIS A 58 3.79 9.50 3.76
C HIS A 58 3.31 8.27 2.98
N PHE A 59 2.49 8.47 1.96
CA PHE A 59 2.05 7.39 1.08
C PHE A 59 3.24 6.67 0.45
N ALA A 60 4.19 7.44 -0.10
CA ALA A 60 5.36 6.86 -0.76
C ALA A 60 6.21 6.03 0.20
N ALA A 61 6.33 6.46 1.45
CA ALA A 61 7.06 5.71 2.46
C ALA A 61 6.40 4.37 2.77
N LEU A 62 5.06 4.36 2.89
CA LEU A 62 4.32 3.11 3.13
C LEU A 62 4.48 2.15 1.95
N MET A 63 4.40 2.66 0.72
CA MET A 63 4.59 1.83 -0.47
C MET A 63 6.02 1.28 -0.55
N ARG A 64 7.01 2.09 -0.18
CA ARG A 64 8.41 1.64 -0.16
C ARG A 64 8.61 0.47 0.80
N ASP A 65 7.96 0.52 1.97
CA ASP A 65 8.00 -0.59 2.92
C ASP A 65 7.44 -1.87 2.32
N LEU A 66 6.33 -1.77 1.60
CA LEU A 66 5.71 -2.92 0.95
C LEU A 66 6.57 -3.47 -0.19
N VAL A 67 7.20 -2.59 -0.96
CA VAL A 67 8.12 -3.00 -2.04
C VAL A 67 9.34 -3.69 -1.45
N SER A 68 9.95 -3.10 -0.41
CA SER A 68 11.13 -3.67 0.24
C SER A 68 10.87 -5.03 0.86
N SER A 69 9.65 -5.28 1.30
CA SER A 69 9.25 -6.56 1.89
C SER A 69 8.86 -7.60 0.84
N GLY A 70 8.80 -7.21 -0.44
CA GLY A 70 8.47 -8.12 -1.53
C GLY A 70 6.99 -8.34 -1.77
N TYR A 71 6.12 -7.59 -1.10
CA TYR A 71 4.67 -7.73 -1.26
C TYR A 71 4.12 -6.97 -2.46
N VAL A 72 4.86 -5.99 -2.96
CA VAL A 72 4.46 -5.10 -4.05
C VAL A 72 5.62 -4.90 -5.00
N GLU A 73 5.34 -4.82 -6.29
CA GLU A 73 6.28 -4.40 -7.31
C GLU A 73 6.02 -2.94 -7.65
N GLU A 74 7.08 -2.21 -7.98
CA GLU A 74 7.02 -0.81 -8.34
C GLU A 74 7.51 -0.65 -9.77
N ARG A 75 6.86 0.25 -10.53
CA ARG A 75 7.27 0.59 -11.88
C ARG A 75 7.39 2.11 -12.01
N ASP A 76 8.52 2.55 -12.56
CA ASP A 76 8.76 3.95 -12.84
C ASP A 76 8.11 4.31 -14.18
N ASP A 77 7.07 5.12 -14.14
CA ASP A 77 6.33 5.55 -15.32
C ASP A 77 6.74 6.93 -15.82
N ARG A 78 7.86 7.49 -15.32
CA ARG A 78 8.34 8.77 -15.82
C ARG A 78 8.60 8.71 -17.32
N ARG A 79 8.12 9.74 -18.01
CA ARG A 79 8.34 9.85 -19.45
C ARG A 79 9.78 10.23 -19.78
N TYR A 80 10.39 11.08 -18.92
CA TYR A 80 11.75 11.55 -19.10
C TYR A 80 12.56 11.35 -17.82
N GLN A 81 13.82 10.97 -17.96
CA GLN A 81 14.69 10.71 -16.82
C GLN A 81 14.90 11.94 -15.91
N TRP A 82 14.84 13.15 -16.51
CA TRP A 82 15.05 14.38 -15.75
C TRP A 82 13.83 14.77 -14.89
N GLN A 83 12.67 14.17 -15.14
CA GLN A 83 11.49 14.45 -14.33
C GLN A 83 11.64 13.83 -12.96
N ARG A 84 11.19 14.53 -11.91
CA ARG A 84 11.14 13.97 -10.57
C ARG A 84 10.10 12.86 -10.53
N GLN A 85 10.47 11.72 -9.98
CA GLN A 85 9.52 10.64 -9.75
C GLN A 85 8.57 11.02 -8.61
N THR A 86 7.27 10.92 -8.87
CA THR A 86 6.22 11.23 -7.91
C THR A 86 5.23 10.07 -7.88
N ILE A 87 4.21 10.16 -7.00
CA ILE A 87 3.17 9.14 -6.98
C ILE A 87 2.34 9.14 -8.27
N ASP A 88 2.33 10.25 -9.01
CA ASP A 88 1.63 10.34 -10.30
C ASP A 88 2.39 9.61 -11.42
N SER A 89 3.70 9.46 -11.26
CA SER A 89 4.57 8.82 -12.25
C SER A 89 5.10 7.46 -11.80
N THR A 90 4.42 6.82 -10.86
CA THR A 90 4.79 5.51 -10.33
C THR A 90 3.56 4.61 -10.32
N SER A 91 3.73 3.36 -10.74
CA SER A 91 2.68 2.35 -10.66
C SER A 91 3.12 1.21 -9.76
N TYR A 92 2.15 0.50 -9.22
CA TYR A 92 2.38 -0.60 -8.27
C TYR A 92 1.51 -1.79 -8.63
N ARG A 93 1.99 -2.97 -8.27
CA ARG A 93 1.27 -4.23 -8.48
C ARG A 93 1.55 -5.16 -7.30
N VAL A 94 0.51 -5.86 -6.83
CA VAL A 94 0.71 -6.86 -5.78
C VAL A 94 1.47 -8.06 -6.34
N THR A 95 2.36 -8.64 -5.52
CA THR A 95 3.07 -9.87 -5.86
C THR A 95 2.31 -11.09 -5.33
N ALA A 96 2.73 -12.29 -5.76
CA ALA A 96 2.19 -13.52 -5.19
C ALA A 96 2.38 -13.56 -3.68
N LYS A 97 3.54 -13.09 -3.20
CA LYS A 97 3.82 -13.02 -1.77
C LYS A 97 2.84 -12.08 -1.04
N GLY A 98 2.52 -10.94 -1.67
CA GLY A 98 1.55 -10.01 -1.10
C GLY A 98 0.16 -10.63 -0.98
N THR A 99 -0.29 -11.32 -2.02
CA THR A 99 -1.56 -12.04 -1.99
C THR A 99 -1.57 -13.12 -0.90
N MET A 100 -0.47 -13.88 -0.78
CA MET A 100 -0.36 -14.92 0.25
C MET A 100 -0.44 -14.34 1.66
N LEU A 101 0.13 -13.16 1.87
CA LEU A 101 0.03 -12.48 3.16
C LEU A 101 -1.42 -12.12 3.48
N LEU A 102 -2.14 -11.60 2.50
CA LEU A 102 -3.54 -11.21 2.68
C LEU A 102 -4.45 -12.38 3.03
N VAL A 103 -4.21 -13.55 2.43
CA VAL A 103 -5.01 -14.75 2.69
C VAL A 103 -4.44 -15.59 3.82
N GLU A 104 -3.50 -15.05 4.57
CA GLU A 104 -2.92 -15.67 5.78
C GLU A 104 -2.18 -16.97 5.51
N GLU A 105 -1.65 -17.15 4.30
CA GLU A 105 -0.78 -18.28 3.96
C GLU A 105 0.66 -18.06 4.38
N LEU A 106 1.02 -16.83 4.79
CA LEU A 106 2.31 -16.48 5.36
C LEU A 106 2.14 -16.10 6.82
N PRO A 107 3.22 -16.21 7.61
CA PRO A 107 3.20 -15.69 8.98
C PRO A 107 2.87 -14.20 9.00
N ALA A 108 2.26 -13.74 10.10
CA ALA A 108 1.94 -12.34 10.28
C ALA A 108 3.20 -11.47 10.16
N ASP A 109 3.06 -10.33 9.46
CA ASP A 109 4.14 -9.37 9.31
C ASP A 109 3.80 -8.12 10.13
N PRO A 110 4.71 -7.65 11.00
CA PRO A 110 4.45 -6.45 11.80
C PRO A 110 4.18 -5.18 10.98
N LEU A 111 4.58 -5.15 9.72
CA LEU A 111 4.31 -3.99 8.85
C LEU A 111 2.84 -3.87 8.48
N VAL A 112 2.09 -4.96 8.53
CA VAL A 112 0.72 -5.01 8.02
C VAL A 112 -0.22 -5.48 9.12
N GLU A 113 -1.37 -4.82 9.24
CA GLU A 113 -2.40 -5.23 10.19
C GLU A 113 -2.82 -6.68 9.92
N ASP A 114 -2.94 -7.45 10.99
CA ASP A 114 -3.30 -8.86 10.90
C ASP A 114 -4.48 -9.17 11.81
N ALA A 115 -5.57 -9.67 11.23
CA ALA A 115 -6.77 -10.02 11.99
C ALA A 115 -6.52 -11.14 13.00
N ARG A 116 -5.53 -12.01 12.78
CA ARG A 116 -5.20 -13.11 13.68
C ARG A 116 -4.78 -12.62 15.06
N ARG A 117 -4.18 -11.43 15.14
CA ARG A 117 -3.76 -10.86 16.43
C ARG A 117 -4.92 -10.51 17.33
N LYS A 118 -6.08 -10.24 16.75
CA LYS A 118 -7.26 -9.82 17.50
C LYS A 118 -7.99 -10.99 18.15
N LYS A 119 -7.61 -12.21 17.81
CA LYS A 119 -8.23 -13.43 18.31
C LYS A 119 -7.51 -14.01 19.51
N ALA A 120 -6.37 -13.47 19.87
CA ALA A 120 -5.58 -13.95 20.99
C ALA A 120 -6.18 -13.56 22.34
#